data_6f29202039d08323a43d296231c0b392
#
_entry.id   6f29202039d08323a43d296231c0b392
#
_cell.length_a   1.000
_cell.length_b   1.000
_cell.length_c   1.000
_cell.angle_alpha   90.00
_cell.angle_beta   90.00
_cell.angle_gamma   90.00
#
_symmetry.space_group_name_H-M   'P 1'
#
loop_
_entity.id
_entity.type
_entity.pdbx_description
1 polymer ?
#
loop_
_entity_poly.entity_id
_entity_poly.type
_entity_poly.pdbx_seq_one_letter_code
_entity_poly.pdbx_strand_id
1 'polypeptide(L)'
;MKKIICILIMISCLFSQSKRDPRAVALAGSYTTIANGIFSVGYNPGLIGLQQNRPLTIQGFQLDFGIVGNFFSIENIAKYSGDTLSTRDVNRFINNLEQQDGLTFFMDTHMPIPLINISKGNLAFSANNILLQNYKLPIGLLELIFYGNAKKTNLDLEFSYEILGMNEYGLSFGIPFRYMSWGITAKYMQGLFFLGVDEDSSSSSLLTDDLGIYGNGKYIIKQGVGGSGFGLDIGVASRPLNGWNFGLSIINVMGSIRWEQGGDESNSSINPLTKSFYPFKWGDDELSSDEYIEYTFTIDTIRVDKMSNDSLFKNETRFLKIPSNAKDFITRVPATFRAGVSKKFDNFLIASDMVAGFENRYYSRKQWKWSIGTEWTRMPSLPLRIGFGWGGGDMKELGVGFGMKKSVLMFDFGFAFRNGMWLHTMKGLNLSFGFTYVGNEDKEEILNEKGPSPKI
;
A
#
# COMPACT_ATOMS: atom_id res chain seq x y z
N MET A 1 -19.86 -9.83 23.00
CA MET A 1 -19.35 -8.69 22.26
C MET A 1 -17.82 -8.57 22.33
N LYS A 2 -17.13 -8.48 23.50
CA LYS A 2 -15.65 -8.34 23.60
C LYS A 2 -14.86 -9.41 22.80
N LYS A 3 -15.26 -10.68 22.83
CA LYS A 3 -14.62 -11.77 22.07
C LYS A 3 -14.82 -11.67 20.55
N ILE A 4 -15.95 -11.11 20.09
CA ILE A 4 -16.25 -10.93 18.66
C ILE A 4 -15.44 -9.78 18.10
N ILE A 5 -15.27 -8.69 18.87
CA ILE A 5 -14.41 -7.55 18.48
C ILE A 5 -12.95 -7.98 18.39
N CYS A 6 -12.44 -8.79 19.33
CA CYS A 6 -11.09 -9.35 19.25
C CYS A 6 -10.90 -10.29 18.05
N ILE A 7 -11.91 -11.09 17.70
CA ILE A 7 -11.87 -11.98 16.54
C ILE A 7 -11.95 -11.19 15.23
N LEU A 8 -12.79 -10.15 15.15
CA LEU A 8 -12.82 -9.24 14.01
C LEU A 8 -11.50 -8.46 13.85
N ILE A 9 -10.88 -8.05 14.95
CA ILE A 9 -9.55 -7.41 14.95
C ILE A 9 -8.47 -8.42 14.53
N MET A 10 -8.54 -9.69 14.94
CA MET A 10 -7.59 -10.72 14.51
C MET A 10 -7.71 -11.13 13.05
N ILE A 11 -8.90 -11.06 12.45
CA ILE A 11 -9.13 -11.39 11.03
C ILE A 11 -8.73 -10.21 10.12
N SER A 12 -8.68 -8.98 10.65
CA SER A 12 -8.32 -7.77 9.89
C SER A 12 -6.82 -7.46 9.83
N CYS A 13 -5.96 -8.33 10.37
CA CYS A 13 -4.52 -8.04 10.46
C CYS A 13 -3.78 -8.50 9.22
N LEU A 14 -3.79 -7.77 8.08
CA LEU A 14 -2.87 -8.10 7.00
C LEU A 14 -2.87 -7.04 5.88
N PHE A 15 -1.66 -6.31 5.63
CA PHE A 15 -1.38 -5.72 4.31
C PHE A 15 -0.83 -4.28 4.23
N SER A 16 0.24 -3.97 3.47
CA SER A 16 0.74 -2.60 3.18
C SER A 16 1.81 -2.44 2.07
N GLN A 17 1.72 -1.43 1.24
CA GLN A 17 2.57 -0.81 0.20
C GLN A 17 2.57 -1.44 -1.20
N SER A 18 2.63 -0.56 -2.26
CA SER A 18 2.83 -0.95 -3.66
C SER A 18 4.03 -1.88 -3.81
N LYS A 19 4.09 -2.62 -4.89
CA LYS A 19 5.01 -3.72 -5.19
C LYS A 19 6.15 -3.84 -4.17
N ARG A 20 6.27 -5.00 -3.56
CA ARG A 20 7.36 -5.31 -2.64
C ARG A 20 8.15 -6.49 -3.16
N ASP A 21 9.30 -6.58 -2.64
CA ASP A 21 10.25 -7.64 -2.85
C ASP A 21 10.78 -8.02 -1.48
N PRO A 22 10.94 -9.31 -1.15
CA PRO A 22 11.46 -9.72 0.16
C PRO A 22 12.80 -9.07 0.48
N ARG A 23 13.64 -8.86 -0.53
CA ARG A 23 14.92 -8.18 -0.38
C ARG A 23 14.74 -6.70 -0.05
N ALA A 24 13.79 -6.02 -0.72
CA ALA A 24 13.46 -4.62 -0.43
C ALA A 24 12.88 -4.43 0.98
N VAL A 25 11.99 -5.33 1.42
CA VAL A 25 11.42 -5.33 2.78
C VAL A 25 12.54 -5.47 3.81
N ALA A 26 13.45 -6.42 3.61
CA ALA A 26 14.58 -6.64 4.52
C ALA A 26 15.55 -5.44 4.59
N LEU A 27 15.62 -4.62 3.53
CA LEU A 27 16.45 -3.42 3.44
C LEU A 27 15.69 -2.12 3.77
N ALA A 28 14.51 -2.22 4.41
CA ALA A 28 13.63 -1.10 4.73
C ALA A 28 13.31 -0.18 3.53
N GLY A 29 13.27 -0.75 2.31
CA GLY A 29 12.96 -0.04 1.07
C GLY A 29 14.16 0.58 0.34
N SER A 30 15.41 0.39 0.81
CA SER A 30 16.63 0.85 0.12
C SER A 30 16.94 -0.04 -1.08
N TYR A 31 16.27 0.20 -2.21
CA TYR A 31 16.25 -0.73 -3.34
C TYR A 31 16.36 -0.07 -4.73
N THR A 32 16.32 1.25 -4.81
CA THR A 32 16.25 2.02 -6.07
C THR A 32 17.46 1.82 -6.99
N THR A 33 18.62 1.41 -6.44
CA THR A 33 19.88 1.21 -7.20
C THR A 33 20.34 -0.23 -7.25
N ILE A 34 19.68 -1.16 -6.53
CA ILE A 34 20.18 -2.54 -6.35
C ILE A 34 19.18 -3.61 -6.79
N ALA A 35 17.99 -3.20 -7.23
CA ALA A 35 16.99 -4.11 -7.78
C ALA A 35 17.51 -4.75 -9.07
N ASN A 36 17.15 -6.01 -9.31
CA ASN A 36 17.66 -6.80 -10.42
C ASN A 36 16.52 -7.45 -11.23
N GLY A 37 16.66 -7.47 -12.56
CA GLY A 37 15.72 -8.18 -13.44
C GLY A 37 14.29 -7.73 -13.23
N ILE A 38 13.40 -8.68 -13.08
CA ILE A 38 11.97 -8.44 -12.86
C ILE A 38 11.69 -7.60 -11.59
N PHE A 39 12.58 -7.64 -10.61
CA PHE A 39 12.44 -6.88 -9.36
C PHE A 39 12.71 -5.37 -9.54
N SER A 40 13.27 -4.94 -10.67
CA SER A 40 13.44 -3.51 -10.99
C SER A 40 12.12 -2.82 -11.32
N VAL A 41 11.12 -3.59 -11.80
CA VAL A 41 9.78 -3.09 -12.10
C VAL A 41 9.09 -2.65 -10.79
N GLY A 42 8.56 -1.42 -10.77
CA GLY A 42 7.94 -0.82 -9.58
C GLY A 42 8.93 -0.19 -8.59
N TYR A 43 10.25 -0.23 -8.88
CA TYR A 43 11.28 0.49 -8.11
C TYR A 43 12.07 1.46 -8.98
N ASN A 44 12.77 0.98 -9.99
CA ASN A 44 13.51 1.81 -10.94
C ASN A 44 13.69 1.07 -12.26
N PRO A 45 12.87 1.33 -13.28
CA PRO A 45 12.99 0.67 -14.58
C PRO A 45 14.33 0.95 -15.29
N GLY A 46 15.04 2.03 -14.92
CA GLY A 46 16.38 2.31 -15.46
C GLY A 46 17.40 1.20 -15.22
N LEU A 47 17.21 0.39 -14.16
CA LEU A 47 18.09 -0.73 -13.86
C LEU A 47 17.98 -1.88 -14.89
N ILE A 48 16.84 -2.00 -15.58
CA ILE A 48 16.61 -3.04 -16.59
C ILE A 48 17.61 -2.90 -17.74
N GLY A 49 17.91 -1.68 -18.18
CA GLY A 49 18.86 -1.44 -19.25
C GLY A 49 20.33 -1.71 -18.89
N LEU A 50 20.66 -1.82 -17.60
CA LEU A 50 22.00 -2.22 -17.15
C LEU A 50 22.19 -3.74 -17.10
N GLN A 51 21.17 -4.51 -17.47
CA GLN A 51 21.12 -5.97 -17.28
C GLN A 51 21.19 -6.76 -18.59
N GLN A 52 21.72 -6.16 -19.65
CA GLN A 52 21.74 -6.75 -21.00
C GLN A 52 22.23 -8.20 -21.06
N ASN A 53 23.21 -8.55 -20.23
CA ASN A 53 23.81 -9.90 -20.20
C ASN A 53 23.26 -10.75 -19.03
N ARG A 54 22.15 -10.39 -18.44
CA ARG A 54 21.60 -11.15 -17.32
C ARG A 54 20.75 -12.32 -17.79
N PRO A 55 20.81 -13.43 -17.05
CA PRO A 55 20.04 -14.61 -17.36
C PRO A 55 18.54 -14.36 -17.24
N LEU A 56 17.76 -15.21 -17.88
CA LEU A 56 16.32 -15.26 -17.73
C LEU A 56 15.95 -15.35 -16.25
N THR A 57 15.14 -14.41 -15.76
CA THR A 57 14.60 -14.44 -14.40
C THR A 57 13.08 -14.62 -14.49
N ILE A 58 12.57 -15.62 -13.79
CA ILE A 58 11.14 -15.92 -13.71
C ILE A 58 10.74 -15.90 -12.23
N GLN A 59 9.80 -15.04 -11.88
CA GLN A 59 9.26 -15.01 -10.54
C GLN A 59 8.23 -16.14 -10.38
N GLY A 60 8.46 -17.02 -9.43
CA GLY A 60 7.53 -18.06 -9.04
C GLY A 60 6.43 -17.55 -8.13
N PHE A 61 6.15 -18.28 -7.07
CA PHE A 61 5.24 -17.82 -6.03
C PHE A 61 5.91 -16.76 -5.17
N GLN A 62 5.22 -15.65 -4.93
CA GLN A 62 5.61 -14.65 -3.94
C GLN A 62 4.35 -14.10 -3.27
N LEU A 63 4.45 -13.83 -1.98
CA LEU A 63 3.43 -13.14 -1.20
C LEU A 63 4.08 -11.99 -0.47
N ASP A 64 3.55 -10.82 -0.69
CA ASP A 64 3.92 -9.59 0.01
C ASP A 64 2.72 -9.07 0.78
N PHE A 65 2.97 -8.77 2.00
CA PHE A 65 2.00 -8.53 3.02
C PHE A 65 2.45 -7.42 3.95
N GLY A 66 1.62 -6.46 4.22
CA GLY A 66 1.95 -5.49 5.23
C GLY A 66 0.76 -4.71 5.76
N ILE A 67 0.94 -4.21 6.96
CA ILE A 67 -0.03 -3.43 7.72
C ILE A 67 0.69 -2.30 8.42
N VAL A 68 0.07 -1.15 8.49
CA VAL A 68 0.53 -0.06 9.34
C VAL A 68 -0.63 0.78 9.83
N GLY A 69 -0.58 1.11 11.11
CA GLY A 69 -1.47 2.07 11.74
C GLY A 69 -0.69 3.04 12.61
N ASN A 70 -1.40 3.99 13.18
CA ASN A 70 -0.79 4.95 14.10
C ASN A 70 -0.96 4.59 15.57
N PHE A 71 -1.73 3.53 15.89
CA PHE A 71 -2.07 3.19 17.28
C PHE A 71 -1.79 1.74 17.68
N PHE A 72 -2.19 0.75 16.89
CA PHE A 72 -2.21 -0.66 17.30
C PHE A 72 -0.80 -1.24 17.49
N SER A 73 -0.34 -1.31 18.74
CA SER A 73 0.85 -2.05 19.17
C SER A 73 0.50 -2.92 20.36
N ILE A 74 1.29 -3.96 20.62
CA ILE A 74 1.10 -4.81 21.81
C ILE A 74 1.16 -3.96 23.08
N GLU A 75 2.07 -3.01 23.15
CA GLU A 75 2.22 -2.06 24.26
C GLU A 75 0.95 -1.22 24.46
N ASN A 76 0.43 -0.61 23.38
CA ASN A 76 -0.77 0.19 23.47
C ASN A 76 -2.01 -0.65 23.81
N ILE A 77 -2.16 -1.83 23.18
CA ILE A 77 -3.27 -2.74 23.48
C ILE A 77 -3.20 -3.17 24.95
N ALA A 78 -2.05 -3.59 25.45
CA ALA A 78 -1.90 -3.99 26.84
C ALA A 78 -2.21 -2.84 27.81
N LYS A 79 -1.75 -1.62 27.48
CA LYS A 79 -1.98 -0.43 28.29
C LYS A 79 -3.43 0.03 28.35
N TYR A 80 -4.15 -0.05 27.19
CA TYR A 80 -5.49 0.48 27.06
C TYR A 80 -6.59 -0.60 27.10
N SER A 81 -6.24 -1.89 27.25
CA SER A 81 -7.20 -2.99 27.38
C SER A 81 -7.54 -3.35 28.83
N GLY A 82 -7.05 -2.59 29.82
CA GLY A 82 -7.36 -2.76 31.24
C GLY A 82 -8.83 -2.47 31.59
N ASP A 83 -9.26 -2.89 32.79
CA ASP A 83 -10.67 -2.77 33.21
C ASP A 83 -11.13 -1.32 33.40
N THR A 84 -10.23 -0.40 33.74
CA THR A 84 -10.52 1.04 33.90
C THR A 84 -9.38 1.89 33.36
N LEU A 85 -9.69 2.72 32.36
CA LEU A 85 -8.76 3.75 31.90
C LEU A 85 -8.85 4.98 32.80
N SER A 86 -7.70 5.46 33.30
CA SER A 86 -7.70 6.74 33.99
C SER A 86 -7.96 7.88 33.00
N THR A 87 -8.54 8.99 33.48
CA THR A 87 -8.73 10.20 32.66
C THR A 87 -7.42 10.71 32.06
N ARG A 88 -6.29 10.51 32.73
CA ARG A 88 -4.96 10.86 32.22
C ARG A 88 -4.57 10.01 31.01
N ASP A 89 -4.86 8.71 31.04
CA ASP A 89 -4.53 7.80 29.95
C ASP A 89 -5.42 8.05 28.73
N VAL A 90 -6.71 8.30 28.93
CA VAL A 90 -7.61 8.71 27.86
C VAL A 90 -7.17 10.02 27.22
N ASN A 91 -6.82 11.04 28.03
CA ASN A 91 -6.33 12.32 27.50
C ASN A 91 -5.04 12.13 26.67
N ARG A 92 -4.10 11.33 27.15
CA ARG A 92 -2.88 11.04 26.41
C ARG A 92 -3.14 10.30 25.10
N PHE A 93 -4.06 9.35 25.12
CA PHE A 93 -4.49 8.61 23.94
C PHE A 93 -5.09 9.54 22.90
N ILE A 94 -6.10 10.32 23.28
CA ILE A 94 -6.80 11.25 22.38
C ILE A 94 -5.83 12.30 21.82
N ASN A 95 -5.01 12.95 22.67
CA ASN A 95 -4.04 13.96 22.22
C ASN A 95 -3.02 13.40 21.22
N ASN A 96 -2.59 12.15 21.38
CA ASN A 96 -1.68 11.51 20.42
C ASN A 96 -2.35 11.27 19.07
N LEU A 97 -3.63 10.92 19.04
CA LEU A 97 -4.37 10.69 17.80
C LEU A 97 -4.85 12.00 17.15
N GLU A 98 -5.15 13.03 17.93
CA GLU A 98 -5.48 14.37 17.42
C GLU A 98 -4.33 14.97 16.60
N GLN A 99 -3.08 14.79 17.06
CA GLN A 99 -1.89 15.22 16.31
C GLN A 99 -1.69 14.48 14.98
N GLN A 100 -2.38 13.36 14.79
CA GLN A 100 -2.29 12.49 13.61
C GLN A 100 -3.60 12.44 12.80
N ASP A 101 -4.51 13.38 13.06
CA ASP A 101 -5.79 13.50 12.37
C ASP A 101 -6.68 12.24 12.48
N GLY A 102 -6.72 11.66 13.68
CA GLY A 102 -7.53 10.50 14.02
C GLY A 102 -6.79 9.17 14.02
N LEU A 103 -7.55 8.08 14.08
CA LEU A 103 -7.02 6.72 14.01
C LEU A 103 -6.95 6.27 12.57
N THR A 104 -5.74 6.08 12.07
CA THR A 104 -5.50 5.64 10.69
C THR A 104 -4.96 4.23 10.64
N PHE A 105 -5.37 3.52 9.60
CA PHE A 105 -4.99 2.15 9.37
C PHE A 105 -4.90 1.87 7.87
N PHE A 106 -3.75 1.43 7.41
CA PHE A 106 -3.51 1.11 6.02
C PHE A 106 -3.02 -0.32 5.86
N MET A 107 -3.56 -1.01 4.84
CA MET A 107 -3.27 -2.40 4.53
C MET A 107 -3.09 -2.59 3.03
N ASP A 108 -2.15 -3.44 2.61
CA ASP A 108 -2.08 -3.90 1.23
C ASP A 108 -1.54 -5.32 1.08
N THR A 109 -1.92 -5.95 -0.04
CA THR A 109 -1.32 -7.20 -0.53
C THR A 109 -0.77 -6.96 -1.92
N HIS A 110 0.37 -7.52 -2.18
CA HIS A 110 0.92 -7.63 -3.52
C HIS A 110 1.29 -9.09 -3.80
N MET A 111 0.67 -9.65 -4.82
CA MET A 111 0.86 -11.04 -5.24
C MET A 111 1.20 -11.07 -6.73
N PRO A 112 2.47 -11.30 -7.08
CA PRO A 112 2.83 -11.58 -8.47
C PRO A 112 2.09 -12.81 -8.97
N ILE A 113 1.54 -12.74 -10.17
CA ILE A 113 0.93 -13.91 -10.81
C ILE A 113 2.06 -14.89 -11.14
N PRO A 114 2.05 -16.10 -10.57
CA PRO A 114 3.16 -17.02 -10.68
C PRO A 114 3.55 -17.34 -12.12
N LEU A 115 4.85 -17.39 -12.41
CA LEU A 115 5.46 -17.74 -13.69
C LEU A 115 5.22 -16.74 -14.85
N ILE A 116 4.42 -15.70 -14.63
CA ILE A 116 4.14 -14.68 -15.67
C ILE A 116 5.13 -13.51 -15.57
N ASN A 117 5.64 -13.23 -14.36
CA ASN A 117 6.62 -12.18 -14.14
C ASN A 117 8.02 -12.65 -14.64
N ILE A 118 8.46 -12.10 -15.76
CA ILE A 118 9.65 -12.56 -16.48
C ILE A 118 10.50 -11.36 -16.87
N SER A 119 11.83 -11.51 -16.77
CA SER A 119 12.77 -10.56 -17.36
C SER A 119 13.92 -11.26 -18.04
N LYS A 120 14.35 -10.71 -19.18
CA LYS A 120 15.54 -11.13 -19.92
C LYS A 120 16.18 -9.92 -20.61
N GLY A 121 17.49 -9.75 -20.44
CA GLY A 121 18.20 -8.61 -21.01
C GLY A 121 17.63 -7.28 -20.54
N ASN A 122 17.24 -6.44 -21.49
CA ASN A 122 16.68 -5.10 -21.22
C ASN A 122 15.14 -5.04 -21.24
N LEU A 123 14.47 -6.19 -21.22
CA LEU A 123 13.01 -6.32 -21.21
C LEU A 123 12.53 -7.02 -19.95
N ALA A 124 11.39 -6.57 -19.44
CA ALA A 124 10.65 -7.28 -18.40
C ALA A 124 9.14 -7.17 -18.63
N PHE A 125 8.44 -8.26 -18.35
CA PHE A 125 6.98 -8.30 -18.29
C PHE A 125 6.55 -8.69 -16.88
N SER A 126 5.62 -7.94 -16.31
CA SER A 126 5.09 -8.19 -14.96
C SER A 126 3.58 -8.25 -14.97
N ALA A 127 3.03 -9.14 -14.15
CA ALA A 127 1.60 -9.27 -13.90
C ALA A 127 1.39 -9.49 -12.39
N ASN A 128 0.68 -8.58 -11.72
CA ASN A 128 0.57 -8.56 -10.28
C ASN A 128 -0.88 -8.34 -9.88
N ASN A 129 -1.34 -9.06 -8.85
CA ASN A 129 -2.56 -8.77 -8.14
C ASN A 129 -2.25 -7.87 -6.95
N ILE A 130 -3.00 -6.78 -6.79
CA ILE A 130 -2.76 -5.75 -5.77
C ILE A 130 -4.10 -5.46 -5.09
N LEU A 131 -4.09 -5.50 -3.75
CA LEU A 131 -5.21 -5.09 -2.91
C LEU A 131 -4.71 -3.98 -1.97
N LEU A 132 -5.38 -2.84 -2.00
CA LEU A 132 -5.10 -1.69 -1.14
C LEU A 132 -6.31 -1.38 -0.29
N GLN A 133 -6.10 -1.11 1.00
CA GLN A 133 -7.16 -0.78 1.94
C GLN A 133 -6.69 0.36 2.84
N ASN A 134 -7.50 1.38 2.98
CA ASN A 134 -7.23 2.53 3.82
C ASN A 134 -8.45 2.83 4.69
N TYR A 135 -8.23 3.03 5.99
CA TYR A 135 -9.27 3.32 6.96
C TYR A 135 -8.85 4.52 7.81
N LYS A 136 -9.78 5.43 8.05
CA LYS A 136 -9.61 6.58 8.93
C LYS A 136 -10.85 6.75 9.80
N LEU A 137 -10.65 6.67 11.11
CA LEU A 137 -11.65 7.03 12.10
C LEU A 137 -11.33 8.43 12.63
N PRO A 138 -12.27 9.39 12.51
CA PRO A 138 -12.02 10.76 12.92
C PRO A 138 -11.85 10.86 14.44
N ILE A 139 -11.12 11.87 14.87
CA ILE A 139 -10.87 12.10 16.29
C ILE A 139 -12.18 12.39 17.06
N GLY A 140 -13.13 13.07 16.44
CA GLY A 140 -14.41 13.39 17.06
C GLY A 140 -15.23 12.16 17.43
N LEU A 141 -15.16 11.07 16.63
CA LEU A 141 -15.80 9.81 16.99
C LEU A 141 -15.14 9.17 18.22
N LEU A 142 -13.79 9.24 18.29
CA LEU A 142 -13.06 8.73 19.45
C LEU A 142 -13.31 9.57 20.71
N GLU A 143 -13.38 10.89 20.56
CA GLU A 143 -13.75 11.80 21.66
C GLU A 143 -15.15 11.51 22.17
N LEU A 144 -16.11 11.27 21.27
CA LEU A 144 -17.47 10.88 21.65
C LEU A 144 -17.50 9.57 22.44
N ILE A 145 -16.71 8.58 22.04
CA ILE A 145 -16.64 7.27 22.73
C ILE A 145 -16.04 7.39 24.13
N PHE A 146 -14.99 8.22 24.31
CA PHE A 146 -14.25 8.29 25.58
C PHE A 146 -14.68 9.39 26.53
N TYR A 147 -15.16 10.51 26.02
CA TYR A 147 -15.56 11.66 26.82
C TYR A 147 -17.07 11.94 26.75
N GLY A 148 -17.78 11.27 25.84
CA GLY A 148 -19.11 11.73 25.47
C GLY A 148 -19.02 13.09 24.75
N ASN A 149 -20.12 13.86 24.87
CA ASN A 149 -20.24 15.17 24.24
C ASN A 149 -19.84 16.36 25.18
N ALA A 150 -19.27 16.06 26.34
CA ALA A 150 -19.05 17.08 27.38
C ALA A 150 -17.86 18.02 27.13
N LYS A 151 -16.89 17.63 26.30
CA LYS A 151 -15.66 18.39 26.10
C LYS A 151 -15.65 19.33 24.89
N LYS A 152 -16.32 18.95 23.83
CA LYS A 152 -16.39 19.75 22.58
C LYS A 152 -17.86 19.91 22.18
N THR A 153 -18.22 21.11 21.81
CA THR A 153 -19.58 21.43 21.35
C THR A 153 -19.85 20.92 19.94
N ASN A 154 -18.81 20.74 19.11
CA ASN A 154 -18.92 20.23 17.76
C ASN A 154 -17.89 19.13 17.54
N LEU A 155 -18.34 17.93 17.22
CA LEU A 155 -17.53 16.76 16.94
C LEU A 155 -17.66 16.39 15.46
N ASP A 156 -16.53 16.32 14.77
CA ASP A 156 -16.44 15.76 13.44
C ASP A 156 -16.51 14.22 13.52
N LEU A 157 -17.47 13.63 12.81
CA LEU A 157 -17.68 12.18 12.77
C LEU A 157 -17.37 11.59 11.37
N GLU A 158 -16.74 12.34 10.48
CA GLU A 158 -16.45 11.93 9.12
C GLU A 158 -15.43 10.78 9.09
N PHE A 159 -15.91 9.55 9.06
CA PHE A 159 -15.04 8.41 8.83
C PHE A 159 -14.85 8.16 7.33
N SER A 160 -13.69 7.67 6.96
CA SER A 160 -13.45 7.24 5.59
C SER A 160 -12.84 5.86 5.52
N TYR A 161 -13.16 5.15 4.45
CA TYR A 161 -12.48 3.93 4.07
C TYR A 161 -12.44 3.81 2.56
N GLU A 162 -11.39 3.17 2.07
CA GLU A 162 -11.22 2.84 0.67
C GLU A 162 -10.64 1.43 0.53
N ILE A 163 -11.23 0.63 -0.33
CA ILE A 163 -10.74 -0.69 -0.71
C ILE A 163 -10.60 -0.72 -2.23
N LEU A 164 -9.40 -0.99 -2.73
CA LEU A 164 -9.09 -1.07 -4.16
C LEU A 164 -8.43 -2.41 -4.45
N GLY A 165 -9.11 -3.26 -5.23
CA GLY A 165 -8.54 -4.48 -5.81
C GLY A 165 -8.26 -4.28 -7.30
N MET A 166 -7.04 -4.61 -7.76
CA MET A 166 -6.65 -4.48 -9.15
C MET A 166 -5.61 -5.52 -9.58
N ASN A 167 -5.58 -5.81 -10.89
CA ASN A 167 -4.43 -6.43 -11.53
C ASN A 167 -3.62 -5.36 -12.26
N GLU A 168 -2.29 -5.40 -12.11
CA GLU A 168 -1.35 -4.53 -12.82
C GLU A 168 -0.51 -5.37 -13.79
N TYR A 169 -0.56 -5.04 -15.06
CA TYR A 169 0.28 -5.64 -16.11
C TYR A 169 1.27 -4.60 -16.59
N GLY A 170 2.57 -4.88 -16.48
CA GLY A 170 3.64 -3.96 -16.82
C GLY A 170 4.54 -4.51 -17.90
N LEU A 171 4.82 -3.69 -18.92
CA LEU A 171 5.87 -3.94 -19.90
C LEU A 171 6.97 -2.91 -19.70
N SER A 172 8.15 -3.39 -19.37
CA SER A 172 9.30 -2.55 -19.03
C SER A 172 10.42 -2.72 -20.06
N PHE A 173 11.00 -1.59 -20.42
CA PHE A 173 12.12 -1.53 -21.35
C PHE A 173 13.20 -0.58 -20.84
N GLY A 174 14.46 -1.03 -20.88
CA GLY A 174 15.62 -0.25 -20.48
C GLY A 174 16.54 0.06 -21.66
N ILE A 175 16.96 1.33 -21.78
CA ILE A 175 17.86 1.83 -22.83
C ILE A 175 19.21 2.14 -22.22
N PRO A 176 20.24 1.32 -22.45
CA PRO A 176 21.57 1.55 -21.90
C PRO A 176 22.32 2.62 -22.70
N PHE A 177 22.96 3.52 -21.96
CA PHE A 177 23.95 4.46 -22.48
C PHE A 177 25.31 4.20 -21.85
N ARG A 178 26.31 4.98 -22.27
CA ARG A 178 27.71 4.79 -21.82
C ARG A 178 27.86 4.86 -20.28
N TYR A 179 27.21 5.81 -19.64
CA TYR A 179 27.35 6.07 -18.20
C TYR A 179 26.10 5.79 -17.38
N MET A 180 24.94 5.67 -18.02
CA MET A 180 23.66 5.49 -17.36
C MET A 180 22.72 4.64 -18.22
N SER A 181 21.60 4.28 -17.68
CA SER A 181 20.48 3.68 -18.40
C SER A 181 19.19 4.40 -18.05
N TRP A 182 18.36 4.57 -19.05
CA TRP A 182 16.98 5.04 -18.89
C TRP A 182 16.04 3.86 -18.98
N GLY A 183 14.96 3.90 -18.25
CA GLY A 183 13.93 2.87 -18.31
C GLY A 183 12.54 3.44 -18.22
N ILE A 184 11.63 2.72 -18.85
CA ILE A 184 10.22 3.03 -18.86
C ILE A 184 9.43 1.76 -18.61
N THR A 185 8.33 1.85 -17.86
CA THR A 185 7.35 0.78 -17.72
C THR A 185 5.99 1.33 -18.08
N ALA A 186 5.40 0.80 -19.15
CA ALA A 186 4.00 1.03 -19.48
C ALA A 186 3.15 0.02 -18.71
N LYS A 187 2.10 0.50 -18.04
CA LYS A 187 1.24 -0.33 -17.21
C LYS A 187 -0.20 -0.26 -17.70
N TYR A 188 -0.83 -1.42 -17.77
CA TYR A 188 -2.28 -1.54 -17.85
C TYR A 188 -2.80 -1.97 -16.47
N MET A 189 -3.76 -1.24 -15.94
CA MET A 189 -4.39 -1.48 -14.65
C MET A 189 -5.82 -1.94 -14.88
N GLN A 190 -6.09 -3.20 -14.56
CA GLN A 190 -7.42 -3.77 -14.56
C GLN A 190 -8.00 -3.65 -13.15
N GLY A 191 -8.94 -2.75 -12.96
CA GLY A 191 -9.69 -2.65 -11.71
C GLY A 191 -10.58 -3.87 -11.54
N LEU A 192 -10.43 -4.58 -10.44
CA LEU A 192 -11.30 -5.69 -10.08
C LEU A 192 -12.53 -5.18 -9.35
N PHE A 193 -12.30 -4.42 -8.30
CA PHE A 193 -13.35 -3.76 -7.52
C PHE A 193 -12.80 -2.55 -6.77
N PHE A 194 -13.68 -1.61 -6.53
CA PHE A 194 -13.48 -0.46 -5.66
C PHE A 194 -14.69 -0.32 -4.73
N LEU A 195 -14.43 -0.05 -3.46
CA LEU A 195 -15.46 0.31 -2.48
C LEU A 195 -14.88 1.37 -1.56
N GLY A 196 -15.58 2.49 -1.41
CA GLY A 196 -15.09 3.55 -0.53
C GLY A 196 -16.11 4.65 -0.28
N VAL A 197 -15.91 5.38 0.80
CA VAL A 197 -16.66 6.59 1.11
C VAL A 197 -16.16 7.73 0.24
N ASP A 198 -17.07 8.43 -0.40
CA ASP A 198 -16.77 9.65 -1.14
C ASP A 198 -16.65 10.83 -0.15
N GLU A 199 -15.43 11.17 0.25
CA GLU A 199 -15.15 12.23 1.22
C GLU A 199 -15.70 13.59 0.77
N ASP A 200 -15.65 13.90 -0.53
CA ASP A 200 -16.11 15.18 -1.08
C ASP A 200 -17.64 15.35 -1.00
N SER A 201 -18.39 14.25 -0.97
CA SER A 201 -19.86 14.23 -0.96
C SER A 201 -20.45 13.79 0.38
N SER A 202 -19.60 13.44 1.33
CA SER A 202 -19.98 12.96 2.65
C SER A 202 -19.71 14.04 3.70
N SER A 203 -20.54 14.09 4.73
CA SER A 203 -20.34 14.98 5.86
C SER A 203 -21.05 14.43 7.09
N SER A 204 -20.46 14.61 8.25
CA SER A 204 -21.07 14.14 9.50
C SER A 204 -20.59 14.92 10.68
N SER A 205 -21.52 15.37 11.53
CA SER A 205 -21.19 16.13 12.73
C SER A 205 -22.18 15.86 13.87
N LEU A 206 -21.70 16.06 15.09
CA LEU A 206 -22.48 16.06 16.30
C LEU A 206 -22.25 17.37 17.03
N LEU A 207 -23.32 18.15 17.22
CA LEU A 207 -23.32 19.42 17.94
C LEU A 207 -23.99 19.24 19.31
N THR A 208 -23.39 19.82 20.34
CA THR A 208 -23.96 19.88 21.69
C THR A 208 -24.03 21.32 22.12
N ASP A 209 -25.20 21.76 22.54
CA ASP A 209 -25.45 23.08 23.11
C ASP A 209 -26.31 23.00 24.39
N ASP A 210 -26.71 24.16 24.94
CA ASP A 210 -27.52 24.26 26.15
C ASP A 210 -28.94 23.68 25.99
N LEU A 211 -29.39 23.46 24.75
CA LEU A 211 -30.71 22.93 24.42
C LEU A 211 -30.71 21.43 24.25
N GLY A 212 -29.55 20.83 23.91
CA GLY A 212 -29.43 19.40 23.73
C GLY A 212 -28.31 18.98 22.79
N ILE A 213 -28.40 17.74 22.26
CA ILE A 213 -27.48 17.14 21.32
C ILE A 213 -28.20 17.00 19.99
N TYR A 214 -27.54 17.48 18.94
CA TYR A 214 -28.01 17.41 17.56
C TYR A 214 -26.93 16.71 16.72
N GLY A 215 -27.32 15.81 15.85
CA GLY A 215 -26.40 15.15 14.97
C GLY A 215 -27.00 14.97 13.59
N ASN A 216 -26.18 15.13 12.59
CA ASN A 216 -26.52 14.72 11.23
C ASN A 216 -25.30 14.11 10.54
N GLY A 217 -25.56 13.19 9.66
CA GLY A 217 -24.53 12.61 8.84
C GLY A 217 -25.11 12.08 7.54
N LYS A 218 -24.33 12.25 6.49
CA LYS A 218 -24.59 11.73 5.17
C LYS A 218 -23.30 11.13 4.66
N TYR A 219 -23.34 9.86 4.30
CA TYR A 219 -22.21 9.14 3.71
C TYR A 219 -22.63 8.63 2.34
N ILE A 220 -21.84 8.97 1.34
CA ILE A 220 -21.97 8.46 -0.02
C ILE A 220 -20.92 7.38 -0.22
N ILE A 221 -21.38 6.16 -0.47
CA ILE A 221 -20.52 5.01 -0.70
C ILE A 221 -20.46 4.75 -2.20
N LYS A 222 -19.28 4.93 -2.78
CA LYS A 222 -18.98 4.62 -4.17
C LYS A 222 -18.49 3.19 -4.28
N GLN A 223 -18.96 2.51 -5.29
CA GLN A 223 -18.49 1.18 -5.69
C GLN A 223 -18.27 1.12 -7.18
N GLY A 224 -17.35 0.27 -7.61
CA GLY A 224 -17.07 0.02 -9.00
C GLY A 224 -16.52 -1.38 -9.20
N VAL A 225 -16.85 -2.00 -10.32
CA VAL A 225 -16.37 -3.32 -10.72
C VAL A 225 -15.95 -3.27 -12.19
N GLY A 226 -14.81 -3.90 -12.52
CA GLY A 226 -14.36 -4.00 -13.91
C GLY A 226 -13.74 -2.71 -14.47
N GLY A 227 -13.14 -1.87 -13.61
CA GLY A 227 -12.46 -0.65 -14.03
C GLY A 227 -11.22 -0.91 -14.90
N SER A 228 -10.83 0.07 -15.68
CA SER A 228 -9.63 0.00 -16.51
C SER A 228 -8.82 1.29 -16.44
N GLY A 229 -7.52 1.17 -16.60
CA GLY A 229 -6.65 2.32 -16.53
C GLY A 229 -5.22 2.07 -16.99
N PHE A 230 -4.43 3.13 -16.96
CA PHE A 230 -3.04 3.08 -17.39
C PHE A 230 -2.14 3.73 -16.34
N GLY A 231 -0.90 3.29 -16.31
CA GLY A 231 0.15 3.85 -15.48
C GLY A 231 1.46 3.91 -16.24
N LEU A 232 2.38 4.76 -15.77
CA LEU A 232 3.69 4.93 -16.35
C LEU A 232 4.72 5.04 -15.23
N ASP A 233 5.80 4.24 -15.32
CA ASP A 233 6.98 4.44 -14.49
C ASP A 233 8.14 4.89 -15.38
N ILE A 234 8.93 5.81 -14.86
CA ILE A 234 10.17 6.26 -15.51
C ILE A 234 11.32 6.18 -14.52
N GLY A 235 12.51 5.87 -15.01
CA GLY A 235 13.65 5.78 -14.14
C GLY A 235 14.99 5.89 -14.88
N VAL A 236 15.98 6.29 -14.11
CA VAL A 236 17.38 6.40 -14.55
C VAL A 236 18.26 5.71 -13.53
N ALA A 237 19.26 4.97 -14.02
CA ALA A 237 20.26 4.34 -13.17
C ALA A 237 21.65 4.55 -13.76
N SER A 238 22.63 4.87 -12.93
CA SER A 238 24.02 4.99 -13.35
C SER A 238 24.69 3.61 -13.46
N ARG A 239 25.67 3.48 -14.36
CA ARG A 239 26.71 2.47 -14.20
C ARG A 239 27.56 2.80 -12.99
N PRO A 240 28.32 1.84 -12.43
CA PRO A 240 29.19 2.11 -11.30
C PRO A 240 30.21 3.23 -11.60
N LEU A 241 30.16 4.30 -10.83
CA LEU A 241 31.10 5.41 -10.87
C LEU A 241 32.01 5.31 -9.64
N ASN A 242 33.24 4.85 -9.80
CA ASN A 242 34.14 4.54 -8.68
C ASN A 242 33.51 3.61 -7.62
N GLY A 243 32.73 2.63 -8.08
CA GLY A 243 32.02 1.68 -7.23
C GLY A 243 30.69 2.19 -6.65
N TRP A 244 30.30 3.44 -6.91
CA TRP A 244 29.02 3.99 -6.53
C TRP A 244 28.00 3.86 -7.65
N ASN A 245 26.77 3.48 -7.30
CA ASN A 245 25.62 3.49 -8.20
C ASN A 245 24.61 4.56 -7.71
N PHE A 246 24.01 5.26 -8.65
CA PHE A 246 22.97 6.26 -8.41
C PHE A 246 21.72 5.89 -9.20
N GLY A 247 20.56 6.21 -8.66
CA GLY A 247 19.29 5.95 -9.31
C GLY A 247 18.23 6.96 -8.92
N LEU A 248 17.41 7.31 -9.91
CA LEU A 248 16.22 8.15 -9.74
C LEU A 248 15.06 7.49 -10.46
N SER A 249 13.86 7.53 -9.88
CA SER A 249 12.66 7.04 -10.53
C SER A 249 11.41 7.76 -10.04
N ILE A 250 10.39 7.78 -10.90
CA ILE A 250 9.02 8.14 -10.54
C ILE A 250 8.15 6.97 -10.96
N ILE A 251 7.44 6.41 -10.00
CA ILE A 251 6.55 5.28 -10.18
C ILE A 251 5.11 5.79 -10.21
N ASN A 252 4.29 5.26 -11.11
CA ASN A 252 2.89 5.65 -11.32
C ASN A 252 2.68 7.13 -11.66
N VAL A 253 3.48 7.70 -12.57
CA VAL A 253 3.38 9.12 -12.99
C VAL A 253 1.97 9.50 -13.42
N MET A 254 1.23 8.57 -14.05
CA MET A 254 -0.14 8.77 -14.55
C MET A 254 -1.08 7.66 -14.09
N GLY A 255 -0.80 7.02 -12.93
CA GLY A 255 -1.58 5.88 -12.44
C GLY A 255 -3.03 6.27 -12.14
N SER A 256 -3.99 5.74 -12.91
CA SER A 256 -5.41 5.95 -12.65
C SER A 256 -6.24 4.81 -13.21
N ILE A 257 -7.35 4.51 -12.54
CA ILE A 257 -8.36 3.54 -12.97
C ILE A 257 -9.68 4.28 -13.10
N ARG A 258 -10.31 4.16 -14.25
CA ARG A 258 -11.68 4.64 -14.51
C ARG A 258 -12.64 3.52 -14.24
N TRP A 259 -13.64 3.79 -13.45
CA TRP A 259 -14.71 2.91 -13.09
C TRP A 259 -16.01 3.38 -13.73
N GLU A 260 -16.78 2.46 -14.24
CA GLU A 260 -18.18 2.70 -14.61
C GLU A 260 -19.02 2.27 -13.42
N GLN A 261 -19.68 3.23 -12.77
CA GLN A 261 -20.73 2.92 -11.81
C GLN A 261 -21.93 2.40 -12.61
N GLY A 262 -22.49 1.29 -12.17
CA GLY A 262 -23.61 0.72 -12.87
C GLY A 262 -23.22 0.07 -14.20
N GLY A 263 -22.24 -0.82 -14.17
CA GLY A 263 -21.79 -1.56 -15.35
C GLY A 263 -22.98 -2.28 -16.00
N ASP A 264 -23.16 -2.06 -17.30
CA ASP A 264 -24.13 -2.77 -18.12
C ASP A 264 -23.88 -4.27 -17.95
N GLU A 265 -24.93 -5.07 -17.75
CA GLU A 265 -24.83 -6.54 -17.64
C GLU A 265 -24.07 -7.14 -18.84
N SER A 266 -24.09 -6.45 -19.98
CA SER A 266 -23.35 -6.82 -21.17
C SER A 266 -21.83 -6.76 -21.01
N ASN A 267 -21.29 -5.83 -20.24
CA ASN A 267 -19.85 -5.72 -19.99
C ASN A 267 -19.35 -6.70 -18.91
N SER A 268 -20.23 -7.19 -18.04
CA SER A 268 -19.89 -8.23 -17.04
C SER A 268 -19.54 -9.58 -17.70
N SER A 269 -19.84 -9.76 -18.99
CA SER A 269 -19.52 -10.98 -19.74
C SER A 269 -18.03 -11.14 -20.06
N ILE A 270 -17.24 -10.04 -20.00
CA ILE A 270 -15.82 -10.04 -20.40
C ILE A 270 -14.90 -10.59 -19.31
N ASN A 271 -15.32 -10.55 -18.04
CA ASN A 271 -14.48 -11.05 -16.96
C ASN A 271 -15.28 -11.88 -15.94
N PRO A 272 -15.27 -13.20 -16.04
CA PRO A 272 -16.01 -14.09 -15.14
C PRO A 272 -15.57 -13.96 -13.67
N LEU A 273 -14.36 -13.45 -13.38
CA LEU A 273 -13.90 -13.22 -12.01
C LEU A 273 -14.59 -12.00 -11.36
N THR A 274 -14.96 -10.99 -12.16
CA THR A 274 -15.66 -9.81 -11.64
C THR A 274 -17.16 -10.08 -11.42
N LYS A 275 -17.77 -11.01 -12.15
CA LYS A 275 -19.16 -11.43 -11.92
C LYS A 275 -19.42 -11.94 -10.52
N SER A 276 -18.44 -12.59 -9.89
CA SER A 276 -18.59 -13.16 -8.54
C SER A 276 -18.59 -12.09 -7.42
N PHE A 277 -18.17 -10.87 -7.74
CA PHE A 277 -18.16 -9.73 -6.80
C PHE A 277 -19.35 -8.80 -6.97
N TYR A 278 -20.27 -9.12 -7.88
CA TYR A 278 -21.36 -8.25 -8.25
C TYR A 278 -22.71 -9.01 -8.24
N PRO A 279 -23.77 -8.44 -7.70
CA PRO A 279 -23.87 -7.20 -6.93
C PRO A 279 -23.32 -7.34 -5.49
N PHE A 280 -22.80 -6.26 -4.93
CA PHE A 280 -22.48 -6.22 -3.50
C PHE A 280 -23.78 -6.31 -2.69
N LYS A 281 -23.82 -7.20 -1.70
CA LYS A 281 -24.90 -7.27 -0.74
C LYS A 281 -24.66 -6.30 0.40
N TRP A 282 -25.65 -5.48 0.69
CA TRP A 282 -25.65 -4.60 1.84
C TRP A 282 -26.80 -5.01 2.77
N GLY A 283 -26.46 -5.75 3.83
CA GLY A 283 -27.49 -6.41 4.63
C GLY A 283 -28.17 -7.55 3.86
N ASP A 284 -29.47 -7.56 3.85
CA ASP A 284 -30.27 -8.54 3.10
C ASP A 284 -30.66 -8.08 1.69
N ASP A 285 -30.37 -6.80 1.35
CA ASP A 285 -30.71 -6.20 0.06
C ASP A 285 -29.59 -6.37 -0.96
N GLU A 286 -29.97 -6.61 -2.21
CA GLU A 286 -29.05 -6.65 -3.36
C GLU A 286 -29.02 -5.25 -4.01
N LEU A 287 -27.81 -4.66 -4.03
CA LEU A 287 -27.59 -3.40 -4.72
C LEU A 287 -27.55 -3.63 -6.22
N SER A 288 -28.38 -2.93 -6.98
CA SER A 288 -28.36 -3.01 -8.44
C SER A 288 -27.15 -2.27 -9.02
N SER A 289 -26.79 -2.62 -10.27
CA SER A 289 -25.59 -2.08 -10.93
C SER A 289 -25.64 -0.58 -11.20
N ASP A 290 -26.83 0.01 -11.21
CA ASP A 290 -27.06 1.44 -11.48
C ASP A 290 -27.36 2.26 -10.23
N GLU A 291 -27.08 1.72 -9.05
CA GLU A 291 -27.35 2.35 -7.76
C GLU A 291 -26.08 2.60 -6.95
N TYR A 292 -26.10 3.65 -6.13
CA TYR A 292 -25.13 3.91 -5.08
C TYR A 292 -25.81 3.94 -3.71
N ILE A 293 -25.03 3.73 -2.66
CA ILE A 293 -25.55 3.72 -1.29
C ILE A 293 -25.41 5.12 -0.72
N GLU A 294 -26.54 5.69 -0.27
CA GLU A 294 -26.58 6.86 0.59
C GLU A 294 -27.02 6.41 1.98
N TYR A 295 -26.13 6.55 2.97
CA TYR A 295 -26.48 6.36 4.37
C TYR A 295 -26.63 7.71 5.06
N THR A 296 -27.79 7.97 5.65
CA THR A 296 -28.04 9.18 6.42
C THR A 296 -28.43 8.84 7.85
N PHE A 297 -27.98 9.65 8.80
CA PHE A 297 -28.52 9.62 10.16
C PHE A 297 -28.85 11.02 10.63
N THR A 298 -29.83 11.10 11.52
CA THR A 298 -30.23 12.35 12.19
C THR A 298 -30.45 12.04 13.66
N ILE A 299 -29.85 12.85 14.52
CA ILE A 299 -30.09 12.85 15.96
C ILE A 299 -30.83 14.15 16.27
N ASP A 300 -32.07 14.03 16.68
CA ASP A 300 -32.94 15.18 16.99
C ASP A 300 -32.96 15.41 18.50
N THR A 301 -32.54 16.57 18.91
CA THR A 301 -32.52 17.14 20.25
C THR A 301 -32.68 16.14 21.43
N ILE A 302 -31.59 15.39 21.71
CA ILE A 302 -31.57 14.50 22.87
C ILE A 302 -31.49 15.37 24.13
N ARG A 303 -32.63 15.50 24.86
CA ARG A 303 -32.66 16.08 26.19
C ARG A 303 -32.46 14.97 27.22
N VAL A 304 -31.80 15.31 28.33
CA VAL A 304 -31.48 14.35 29.41
C VAL A 304 -32.77 13.72 30.00
N ASP A 305 -33.87 14.44 29.95
CA ASP A 305 -35.21 14.00 30.44
C ASP A 305 -35.95 13.07 29.45
N LYS A 306 -35.43 12.87 28.22
CA LYS A 306 -36.07 12.08 27.17
C LYS A 306 -35.16 10.99 26.57
N MET A 307 -34.07 10.63 27.22
CA MET A 307 -33.09 9.66 26.74
C MET A 307 -33.63 8.23 26.46
N SER A 308 -34.85 7.93 26.88
CA SER A 308 -35.46 6.60 26.70
C SER A 308 -36.32 6.46 25.42
N ASN A 309 -36.28 7.42 24.53
CA ASN A 309 -37.13 7.42 23.33
C ASN A 309 -36.35 7.04 22.07
N ASP A 310 -36.53 5.84 21.57
CA ASP A 310 -35.89 5.32 20.34
C ASP A 310 -36.16 6.18 19.10
N SER A 311 -37.12 7.11 19.15
CA SER A 311 -37.44 7.99 18.04
C SER A 311 -36.47 9.17 17.83
N LEU A 312 -35.47 9.36 18.73
CA LEU A 312 -34.53 10.47 18.66
C LEU A 312 -33.35 10.18 17.70
N PHE A 313 -33.04 8.93 17.45
CA PHE A 313 -32.05 8.50 16.47
C PHE A 313 -32.77 7.90 15.26
N LYS A 314 -32.66 8.56 14.13
CA LYS A 314 -33.19 8.08 12.86
C LYS A 314 -32.03 7.81 11.93
N ASN A 315 -32.00 6.63 11.36
CA ASN A 315 -31.09 6.30 10.26
C ASN A 315 -31.86 5.77 9.07
N GLU A 316 -31.32 5.98 7.91
CA GLU A 316 -31.89 5.50 6.65
C GLU A 316 -30.78 5.14 5.70
N THR A 317 -30.90 3.97 5.09
CA THR A 317 -30.06 3.55 3.96
C THR A 317 -30.94 3.61 2.72
N ARG A 318 -30.48 4.35 1.73
CA ARG A 318 -31.16 4.49 0.43
C ARG A 318 -30.26 3.98 -0.68
N PHE A 319 -30.83 3.24 -1.59
CA PHE A 319 -30.23 2.91 -2.86
C PHE A 319 -30.75 3.91 -3.90
N LEU A 320 -29.86 4.79 -4.34
CA LEU A 320 -30.22 5.86 -5.25
C LEU A 320 -29.68 5.59 -6.64
N LYS A 321 -30.51 5.80 -7.67
CA LYS A 321 -30.06 5.67 -9.04
C LYS A 321 -28.97 6.68 -9.37
N ILE A 322 -27.92 6.19 -10.00
CA ILE A 322 -26.79 7.02 -10.42
C ILE A 322 -27.26 7.88 -11.59
N PRO A 323 -27.15 9.21 -11.48
CA PRO A 323 -27.42 10.09 -12.62
C PRO A 323 -26.53 9.75 -13.80
N SER A 324 -27.08 9.80 -15.02
CA SER A 324 -26.34 9.44 -16.25
C SER A 324 -25.04 10.23 -16.46
N ASN A 325 -24.93 11.42 -15.88
CA ASN A 325 -23.73 12.27 -15.90
C ASN A 325 -22.70 11.94 -14.82
N ALA A 326 -23.02 11.07 -13.87
CA ALA A 326 -22.15 10.70 -12.75
C ALA A 326 -21.79 9.19 -12.76
N LYS A 327 -22.02 8.50 -13.88
CA LYS A 327 -21.74 7.06 -13.99
C LYS A 327 -20.26 6.71 -13.90
N ASP A 328 -19.37 7.62 -14.24
CA ASP A 328 -17.94 7.39 -14.25
C ASP A 328 -17.26 8.09 -13.10
N PHE A 329 -16.34 7.40 -12.45
CA PHE A 329 -15.42 8.02 -11.52
C PHE A 329 -13.99 7.47 -11.70
N ILE A 330 -13.01 8.22 -11.23
CA ILE A 330 -11.60 7.88 -11.40
C ILE A 330 -10.96 7.70 -10.02
N THR A 331 -10.31 6.55 -9.83
CA THR A 331 -9.44 6.30 -8.68
C THR A 331 -7.99 6.47 -9.10
N ARG A 332 -7.24 7.32 -8.40
CA ARG A 332 -5.81 7.50 -8.65
C ARG A 332 -5.01 6.45 -7.89
N VAL A 333 -4.02 5.87 -8.56
CA VAL A 333 -2.96 5.08 -7.94
C VAL A 333 -1.79 6.03 -7.72
N PRO A 334 -1.44 6.35 -6.47
CA PRO A 334 -0.57 7.48 -6.18
C PRO A 334 0.85 7.31 -6.73
N ALA A 335 1.39 8.41 -7.24
CA ALA A 335 2.77 8.46 -7.70
C ALA A 335 3.75 8.55 -6.54
N THR A 336 4.94 7.97 -6.73
CA THR A 336 6.06 8.05 -5.77
C THR A 336 7.35 8.38 -6.47
N PHE A 337 8.09 9.33 -5.91
CA PHE A 337 9.46 9.67 -6.30
C PHE A 337 10.44 8.87 -5.44
N ARG A 338 11.50 8.37 -6.07
CA ARG A 338 12.58 7.62 -5.41
C ARG A 338 13.94 8.12 -5.88
N ALA A 339 14.86 8.32 -4.96
CA ALA A 339 16.26 8.62 -5.22
C ALA A 339 17.11 7.68 -4.38
N GLY A 340 18.12 7.06 -4.98
CA GLY A 340 18.94 6.08 -4.29
C GLY A 340 20.41 6.16 -4.65
N VAL A 341 21.23 5.70 -3.72
CA VAL A 341 22.68 5.51 -3.89
C VAL A 341 23.08 4.18 -3.28
N SER A 342 24.01 3.48 -3.90
CA SER A 342 24.57 2.26 -3.33
C SER A 342 26.05 2.07 -3.66
N LYS A 343 26.72 1.29 -2.83
CA LYS A 343 28.11 0.88 -3.04
C LYS A 343 28.30 -0.57 -2.64
N LYS A 344 28.94 -1.33 -3.50
CA LYS A 344 29.33 -2.72 -3.23
C LYS A 344 30.78 -2.74 -2.74
N PHE A 345 30.98 -3.38 -1.62
CA PHE A 345 32.28 -3.77 -1.06
C PHE A 345 32.47 -5.28 -1.23
N ASP A 346 33.63 -5.82 -0.88
CA ASP A 346 33.92 -7.26 -1.09
C ASP A 346 32.86 -8.18 -0.49
N ASN A 347 32.45 -7.93 0.76
CA ASN A 347 31.51 -8.78 1.50
C ASN A 347 30.23 -8.07 1.87
N PHE A 348 30.03 -6.81 1.48
CA PHE A 348 28.88 -6.00 1.86
C PHE A 348 28.38 -5.18 0.68
N LEU A 349 27.10 -5.05 0.60
CA LEU A 349 26.42 -4.04 -0.21
C LEU A 349 25.71 -3.08 0.73
N ILE A 350 25.93 -1.78 0.56
CA ILE A 350 25.23 -0.74 1.30
C ILE A 350 24.42 0.06 0.29
N ALA A 351 23.14 0.29 0.61
CA ALA A 351 22.24 1.11 -0.19
C ALA A 351 21.51 2.11 0.71
N SER A 352 21.21 3.28 0.18
CA SER A 352 20.42 4.30 0.85
C SER A 352 19.47 4.94 -0.14
N ASP A 353 18.19 5.05 0.24
CA ASP A 353 17.14 5.62 -0.57
C ASP A 353 16.42 6.76 0.16
N MET A 354 15.96 7.72 -0.61
CA MET A 354 14.98 8.72 -0.23
C MET A 354 13.72 8.53 -1.08
N VAL A 355 12.57 8.45 -0.42
CA VAL A 355 11.27 8.20 -1.08
C VAL A 355 10.26 9.22 -0.59
N ALA A 356 9.48 9.80 -1.50
CA ALA A 356 8.35 10.66 -1.17
C ALA A 356 7.20 10.44 -2.16
N GLY A 357 5.98 10.56 -1.69
CA GLY A 357 4.79 10.57 -2.52
C GLY A 357 4.35 11.99 -2.86
N PHE A 358 3.45 12.11 -3.82
CA PHE A 358 2.85 13.39 -4.20
C PHE A 358 1.53 13.67 -3.47
N GLU A 359 0.95 12.65 -2.86
CA GLU A 359 -0.30 12.72 -2.10
C GLU A 359 -0.27 11.77 -0.89
N ASN A 360 -1.14 12.02 0.10
CA ASN A 360 -1.32 11.13 1.25
C ASN A 360 -2.48 10.17 0.98
N ARG A 361 -2.22 9.11 0.24
CA ARG A 361 -3.21 8.10 -0.08
C ARG A 361 -2.57 6.73 -0.19
N TYR A 362 -3.21 5.71 0.35
CA TYR A 362 -2.67 4.34 0.40
C TYR A 362 -1.24 4.30 0.94
N TYR A 363 -0.30 3.81 0.15
CA TYR A 363 1.12 3.72 0.48
C TYR A 363 1.91 5.02 0.30
N SER A 364 1.35 6.00 -0.39
CA SER A 364 2.02 7.27 -0.69
C SER A 364 1.88 8.24 0.48
N ARG A 365 2.96 8.95 0.79
CA ARG A 365 3.00 10.03 1.78
C ARG A 365 3.84 11.17 1.24
N LYS A 366 3.36 12.41 1.38
CA LYS A 366 4.10 13.63 0.99
C LYS A 366 5.38 13.81 1.79
N GLN A 367 5.46 13.22 2.97
CA GLN A 367 6.64 13.27 3.84
C GLN A 367 7.74 12.37 3.30
N TRP A 368 8.98 12.86 3.33
CA TRP A 368 10.15 12.11 2.94
C TRP A 368 10.44 10.96 3.91
N LYS A 369 10.68 9.78 3.34
CA LYS A 369 11.26 8.64 4.03
C LYS A 369 12.69 8.47 3.56
N TRP A 370 13.63 8.46 4.51
CA TRP A 370 15.01 8.06 4.28
C TRP A 370 15.22 6.64 4.79
N SER A 371 15.95 5.84 4.05
CA SER A 371 16.30 4.47 4.45
C SER A 371 17.74 4.15 4.11
N ILE A 372 18.31 3.26 4.91
CA ILE A 372 19.63 2.66 4.68
C ILE A 372 19.53 1.15 4.91
N GLY A 373 20.08 0.38 3.99
CA GLY A 373 20.10 -1.08 4.05
C GLY A 373 21.49 -1.62 3.77
N THR A 374 21.81 -2.73 4.40
CA THR A 374 23.03 -3.48 4.13
C THR A 374 22.74 -4.95 3.88
N GLU A 375 23.43 -5.52 2.91
CA GLU A 375 23.39 -6.93 2.56
C GLU A 375 24.79 -7.52 2.75
N TRP A 376 24.90 -8.52 3.63
CA TRP A 376 26.13 -9.26 3.83
C TRP A 376 26.19 -10.42 2.83
N THR A 377 27.20 -10.41 1.96
CA THR A 377 27.32 -11.31 0.78
C THR A 377 28.53 -12.23 0.85
N ARG A 378 29.19 -12.34 2.02
CA ARG A 378 30.34 -13.25 2.20
C ARG A 378 29.99 -14.71 1.87
N MET A 379 28.73 -15.12 2.17
CA MET A 379 28.17 -16.39 1.72
C MET A 379 27.17 -16.12 0.58
N PRO A 380 27.57 -16.26 -0.68
CA PRO A 380 26.70 -15.93 -1.83
C PRO A 380 25.42 -16.77 -1.90
N SER A 381 25.43 -17.96 -1.29
CA SER A 381 24.25 -18.84 -1.18
C SER A 381 23.29 -18.44 -0.07
N LEU A 382 23.71 -17.61 0.89
CA LEU A 382 22.93 -17.19 2.05
C LEU A 382 23.21 -15.71 2.39
N PRO A 383 22.82 -14.74 1.54
CA PRO A 383 22.92 -13.34 1.89
C PRO A 383 21.99 -12.99 3.06
N LEU A 384 22.54 -12.28 4.07
CA LEU A 384 21.78 -11.75 5.21
C LEU A 384 21.57 -10.26 5.01
N ARG A 385 20.41 -9.75 5.44
CA ARG A 385 20.01 -8.38 5.17
C ARG A 385 19.44 -7.71 6.42
N ILE A 386 19.79 -6.45 6.59
CA ILE A 386 19.20 -5.58 7.59
C ILE A 386 19.05 -4.17 7.00
N GLY A 387 17.95 -3.51 7.34
CA GLY A 387 17.67 -2.15 6.90
C GLY A 387 16.99 -1.33 7.97
N PHE A 388 17.21 -0.03 7.92
CA PHE A 388 16.57 0.95 8.80
C PHE A 388 15.98 2.06 7.96
N GLY A 389 14.73 2.42 8.22
CA GLY A 389 14.01 3.53 7.61
C GLY A 389 13.53 4.53 8.64
N TRP A 390 13.54 5.81 8.26
CA TRP A 390 13.07 6.90 9.09
C TRP A 390 12.28 7.93 8.27
N GLY A 391 11.17 8.43 8.85
CA GLY A 391 10.28 9.39 8.20
C GLY A 391 9.19 8.73 7.37
N GLY A 392 8.50 9.51 6.56
CA GLY A 392 7.31 9.07 5.85
C GLY A 392 6.14 8.78 6.79
N GLY A 393 5.24 7.88 6.38
CA GLY A 393 4.09 7.48 7.21
C GLY A 393 4.43 6.59 8.40
N ASP A 394 5.62 5.96 8.40
CA ASP A 394 6.00 4.93 9.37
C ASP A 394 6.84 5.45 10.53
N MET A 395 7.30 6.69 10.46
CA MET A 395 8.23 7.30 11.42
C MET A 395 9.54 6.50 11.61
N LYS A 396 9.45 5.18 11.82
CA LYS A 396 10.59 4.23 11.97
C LYS A 396 10.22 2.88 11.39
N GLU A 397 11.18 2.28 10.68
CA GLU A 397 11.07 0.92 10.14
C GLU A 397 12.39 0.17 10.36
N LEU A 398 12.32 -1.07 10.82
CA LEU A 398 13.48 -1.98 10.94
C LEU A 398 13.19 -3.23 10.11
N GLY A 399 13.91 -3.40 9.01
CA GLY A 399 13.83 -4.56 8.14
C GLY A 399 14.92 -5.59 8.47
N VAL A 400 14.58 -6.87 8.39
CA VAL A 400 15.51 -8.00 8.48
C VAL A 400 15.13 -9.07 7.47
N GLY A 401 16.09 -9.83 6.97
CA GLY A 401 15.79 -10.89 6.03
C GLY A 401 17.00 -11.68 5.57
N PHE A 402 16.74 -12.69 4.78
CA PHE A 402 17.78 -13.52 4.18
C PHE A 402 17.34 -14.03 2.81
N GLY A 403 18.32 -14.42 2.01
CA GLY A 403 18.11 -15.16 0.78
C GLY A 403 18.75 -16.55 0.87
N MET A 404 18.23 -17.51 0.14
CA MET A 404 18.86 -18.82 -0.08
C MET A 404 18.93 -19.11 -1.57
N LYS A 405 20.13 -19.30 -2.10
CA LYS A 405 20.34 -19.64 -3.50
C LYS A 405 20.91 -21.05 -3.63
N LYS A 406 20.16 -21.91 -4.36
CA LYS A 406 20.61 -23.26 -4.72
C LYS A 406 20.47 -23.44 -6.22
N SER A 407 21.61 -23.49 -6.92
CA SER A 407 21.65 -23.56 -8.39
C SER A 407 20.85 -22.40 -9.00
N VAL A 408 19.79 -22.68 -9.74
CA VAL A 408 18.92 -21.75 -10.43
C VAL A 408 17.73 -21.25 -9.60
N LEU A 409 17.52 -21.81 -8.44
CA LEU A 409 16.41 -21.43 -7.54
C LEU A 409 16.91 -20.50 -6.43
N MET A 410 16.17 -19.43 -6.22
CA MET A 410 16.38 -18.47 -5.15
C MET A 410 15.11 -18.35 -4.33
N PHE A 411 15.26 -18.48 -3.02
CA PHE A 411 14.24 -18.16 -2.05
C PHE A 411 14.67 -16.92 -1.29
N ASP A 412 13.80 -15.96 -1.14
CA ASP A 412 14.02 -14.76 -0.34
C ASP A 412 12.93 -14.60 0.71
N PHE A 413 13.34 -14.12 1.89
CA PHE A 413 12.47 -13.78 3.00
C PHE A 413 12.83 -12.40 3.52
N GLY A 414 11.81 -11.58 3.79
CA GLY A 414 11.93 -10.27 4.39
C GLY A 414 10.82 -10.01 5.40
N PHE A 415 11.20 -9.44 6.53
CA PHE A 415 10.28 -8.99 7.56
C PHE A 415 10.68 -7.58 8.00
N ALA A 416 9.71 -6.70 8.23
CA ALA A 416 9.99 -5.37 8.77
C ALA A 416 8.99 -4.99 9.87
N PHE A 417 9.54 -4.47 10.96
CA PHE A 417 8.78 -3.78 12.02
C PHE A 417 8.50 -2.36 11.53
N ARG A 418 7.22 -1.96 11.53
CA ARG A 418 6.80 -0.63 11.08
C ARG A 418 6.27 0.20 12.24
N ASN A 419 6.58 1.49 12.20
CA ASN A 419 6.20 2.46 13.23
C ASN A 419 6.57 2.02 14.65
N GLY A 420 7.71 1.34 14.76
CA GLY A 420 8.32 0.78 15.96
C GLY A 420 9.51 -0.08 15.56
N MET A 421 10.41 -0.40 16.51
CA MET A 421 11.63 -1.16 16.22
C MET A 421 11.63 -2.58 16.82
N TRP A 422 10.59 -2.93 17.59
CA TRP A 422 10.46 -4.21 18.26
C TRP A 422 9.03 -4.67 18.30
N LEU A 423 8.81 -5.97 18.49
CA LEU A 423 7.51 -6.61 18.51
C LEU A 423 6.48 -5.91 19.42
N HIS A 424 6.92 -5.39 20.58
CA HIS A 424 6.02 -4.71 21.52
C HIS A 424 5.61 -3.31 21.07
N THR A 425 6.51 -2.59 20.39
CA THR A 425 6.34 -1.18 20.03
C THR A 425 5.86 -0.97 18.59
N MET A 426 5.97 -2.00 17.73
CA MET A 426 5.54 -1.89 16.34
C MET A 426 4.04 -1.64 16.26
N LYS A 427 3.65 -0.72 15.39
CA LYS A 427 2.25 -0.44 15.04
C LYS A 427 1.90 -0.93 13.64
N GLY A 428 2.75 -1.78 13.10
CA GLY A 428 2.59 -2.42 11.81
C GLY A 428 3.76 -3.32 11.49
N LEU A 429 3.58 -4.13 10.46
CA LEU A 429 4.61 -5.04 9.97
C LEU A 429 4.55 -5.17 8.44
N ASN A 430 5.67 -5.57 7.86
CA ASN A 430 5.76 -6.06 6.50
C ASN A 430 6.32 -7.47 6.53
N LEU A 431 5.68 -8.38 5.81
CA LEU A 431 6.14 -9.74 5.58
C LEU A 431 6.18 -9.99 4.08
N SER A 432 7.29 -10.46 3.59
CA SER A 432 7.45 -10.83 2.19
C SER A 432 8.30 -12.08 2.06
N PHE A 433 7.87 -13.01 1.23
CA PHE A 433 8.66 -14.18 0.87
C PHE A 433 8.33 -14.66 -0.54
N GLY A 434 9.30 -15.27 -1.20
CA GLY A 434 9.07 -15.73 -2.57
C GLY A 434 10.18 -16.61 -3.12
N PHE A 435 9.83 -17.29 -4.21
CA PHE A 435 10.72 -18.15 -4.98
C PHE A 435 10.93 -17.56 -6.37
N THR A 436 12.17 -17.55 -6.82
CA THR A 436 12.56 -17.04 -8.13
C THR A 436 13.46 -18.04 -8.83
N TYR A 437 13.18 -18.29 -10.11
CA TYR A 437 14.09 -18.98 -11.00
C TYR A 437 15.02 -17.92 -11.62
N VAL A 438 16.33 -18.18 -11.53
CA VAL A 438 17.38 -17.36 -12.16
C VAL A 438 18.22 -18.31 -13.02
N GLY A 439 18.08 -18.21 -14.33
CA GLY A 439 18.84 -19.03 -15.29
C GLY A 439 20.35 -18.89 -15.11
N ASN A 440 21.10 -19.80 -15.70
CA ASN A 440 22.54 -19.69 -15.72
C ASN A 440 22.99 -18.65 -16.76
N GLU A 441 24.04 -17.90 -16.45
CA GLU A 441 24.68 -17.02 -17.43
C GLU A 441 25.23 -17.87 -18.60
N ASP A 442 24.96 -17.46 -19.84
CA ASP A 442 25.49 -18.12 -21.01
C ASP A 442 27.01 -17.93 -21.03
N LYS A 443 27.76 -19.03 -21.00
CA LYS A 443 29.22 -19.00 -20.94
C LYS A 443 29.89 -18.34 -22.18
N GLU A 444 29.19 -18.25 -23.29
CA GLU A 444 29.70 -17.59 -24.51
C GLU A 444 29.75 -16.07 -24.41
N GLU A 445 28.88 -15.43 -23.64
CA GLU A 445 28.92 -13.97 -23.44
C GLU A 445 30.06 -13.52 -22.53
N ILE A 446 30.45 -14.35 -21.57
CA ILE A 446 31.59 -14.05 -20.66
C ILE A 446 32.92 -13.99 -21.44
N LEU A 447 33.04 -14.73 -22.53
CA LEU A 447 34.26 -14.72 -23.39
C LEU A 447 34.33 -13.44 -24.24
N ASN A 448 33.21 -12.83 -24.58
CA ASN A 448 33.16 -11.60 -25.38
C ASN A 448 33.31 -10.31 -24.52
N GLU A 449 33.11 -10.37 -23.21
CA GLU A 449 33.39 -9.24 -22.29
C GLU A 449 34.90 -9.03 -22.03
N LYS A 450 35.74 -10.03 -22.27
CA LYS A 450 37.17 -9.84 -22.35
C LYS A 450 37.51 -9.28 -23.74
N GLY A 451 37.15 -8.02 -23.94
CA GLY A 451 37.55 -7.29 -25.15
C GLY A 451 39.05 -7.45 -25.45
N PRO A 452 39.47 -7.29 -26.71
CA PRO A 452 40.86 -7.49 -27.09
C PRO A 452 41.73 -6.60 -26.20
N SER A 453 42.73 -7.22 -25.56
CA SER A 453 43.77 -6.51 -24.82
C SER A 453 44.31 -5.37 -25.69
N PRO A 454 44.42 -4.14 -25.18
CA PRO A 454 45.03 -3.07 -25.96
C PRO A 454 46.43 -3.52 -26.33
N LYS A 455 46.66 -3.70 -27.61
CA LYS A 455 48.04 -3.82 -28.11
C LYS A 455 48.72 -2.50 -27.84
N ILE A 456 49.78 -2.57 -27.01
CA ILE A 456 50.72 -1.47 -26.74
C ILE A 456 51.33 -0.99 -28.03
#